data_29a8e3e42a690f40d48b3af1200e2d47
#
_entry.id   29a8e3e42a690f40d48b3af1200e2d47
#
_cell.length_a   1.000
_cell.length_b   1.000
_cell.length_c   1.000
_cell.angle_alpha   90.00
_cell.angle_beta   90.00
_cell.angle_gamma   90.00
#
_symmetry.space_group_name_H-M   'P 1'
#
loop_
_entity.id
_entity.type
_entity.pdbx_description
1 polymer ?
#
loop_
_entity_poly.entity_id
_entity_poly.type
_entity_poly.pdbx_seq_one_letter_code
_entity_poly.pdbx_strand_id
1 'polypeptide(L)'
;MYVRKIEKKLTKLYTLRKRFEEKGVVHEVKTLQFEVISPSDDIREKLEIIENEDVYKLIRCFYADHIPYAIEISFVPTGPYPDLSANDIEKQGLYKSMQMYNIIPEHASENIFAVKLTNEDALILGLKPQDIAIQIERTTHSNNRIIEYTTSLIKTEYFYYTSELSST
;
A
#
# COMPACT_ATOMS: atom_id res chain seq x y z
N MET A 1 -6.99 8.57 27.10
CA MET A 1 -7.41 8.49 25.68
C MET A 1 -7.30 7.04 25.24
N TYR A 2 -8.43 6.36 25.09
CA TYR A 2 -8.44 4.97 24.65
C TYR A 2 -8.23 4.93 23.13
N VAL A 3 -7.03 4.55 22.68
CA VAL A 3 -6.81 4.19 21.29
C VAL A 3 -7.34 2.77 21.10
N ARG A 4 -8.59 2.64 20.64
CA ARG A 4 -9.09 1.33 20.18
C ARG A 4 -8.29 0.94 18.95
N LYS A 5 -7.47 -0.12 19.06
CA LYS A 5 -6.93 -0.83 17.90
C LYS A 5 -8.11 -1.33 17.08
N ILE A 6 -8.28 -0.77 15.89
CA ILE A 6 -9.29 -1.25 14.96
C ILE A 6 -8.63 -2.36 14.16
N GLU A 7 -8.91 -3.60 14.52
CA GLU A 7 -8.59 -4.75 13.67
C GLU A 7 -9.42 -4.63 12.40
N LYS A 8 -8.81 -4.20 11.31
CA LYS A 8 -9.41 -4.28 9.99
C LYS A 8 -8.72 -5.40 9.22
N LYS A 9 -9.51 -6.32 8.68
CA LYS A 9 -9.04 -7.28 7.69
C LYS A 9 -8.31 -6.51 6.57
N LEU A 10 -7.19 -7.05 6.07
CA LEU A 10 -6.24 -6.58 5.04
C LEU A 10 -6.82 -5.98 3.74
N THR A 11 -8.04 -5.47 3.74
CA THR A 11 -8.88 -5.32 2.55
C THR A 11 -9.20 -3.88 2.15
N LYS A 12 -8.56 -2.82 2.67
CA LYS A 12 -9.04 -1.46 2.31
C LYS A 12 -8.81 -1.08 0.84
N LEU A 13 -7.68 -1.38 0.24
CA LEU A 13 -7.50 -1.20 -1.21
C LEU A 13 -8.32 -2.24 -1.98
N TYR A 14 -8.41 -3.48 -1.49
CA TYR A 14 -9.32 -4.50 -1.99
C TYR A 14 -10.79 -4.09 -1.87
N THR A 15 -11.17 -3.40 -0.81
CA THR A 15 -12.54 -2.93 -0.60
C THR A 15 -12.89 -1.79 -1.56
N LEU A 16 -11.96 -0.87 -1.87
CA LEU A 16 -12.18 0.17 -2.88
C LEU A 16 -12.33 -0.44 -4.28
N ARG A 17 -11.45 -1.36 -4.67
CA ARG A 17 -11.57 -2.09 -5.93
C ARG A 17 -12.93 -2.77 -6.07
N LYS A 18 -13.34 -3.54 -5.06
CA LYS A 18 -14.62 -4.25 -5.08
C LYS A 18 -15.80 -3.28 -5.16
N ARG A 19 -15.75 -2.17 -4.44
CA ARG A 19 -16.79 -1.11 -4.51
C ARG A 19 -16.85 -0.45 -5.89
N PHE A 20 -15.71 -0.24 -6.54
CA PHE A 20 -15.68 0.28 -7.89
C PHE A 20 -16.26 -0.72 -8.88
N GLU A 21 -15.89 -2.00 -8.79
CA GLU A 21 -16.44 -3.07 -9.62
C GLU A 21 -17.97 -3.19 -9.45
N GLU A 22 -18.49 -3.15 -8.21
CA GLU A 22 -19.91 -3.18 -7.90
C GLU A 22 -20.67 -1.95 -8.45
N LYS A 23 -20.02 -0.83 -8.62
CA LYS A 23 -20.57 0.40 -9.22
C LYS A 23 -20.36 0.49 -10.73
N GLY A 24 -19.76 -0.52 -11.37
CA GLY A 24 -19.43 -0.50 -12.78
C GLY A 24 -18.29 0.46 -13.16
N VAL A 25 -17.48 0.89 -12.18
CA VAL A 25 -16.31 1.74 -12.40
C VAL A 25 -15.14 0.87 -12.87
N VAL A 26 -14.48 1.28 -13.94
CA VAL A 26 -13.29 0.61 -14.46
C VAL A 26 -12.13 0.87 -13.51
N HIS A 27 -11.58 -0.19 -12.91
CA HIS A 27 -10.44 -0.10 -12.01
C HIS A 27 -9.17 -0.63 -12.68
N GLU A 28 -8.13 0.19 -12.72
CA GLU A 28 -6.84 -0.13 -13.32
C GLU A 28 -5.71 0.12 -12.31
N VAL A 29 -4.65 -0.66 -12.42
CA VAL A 29 -3.40 -0.46 -11.66
C VAL A 29 -2.25 -0.45 -12.65
N LYS A 30 -1.38 0.54 -12.54
CA LYS A 30 -0.15 0.64 -13.34
C LYS A 30 1.06 0.63 -12.44
N THR A 31 2.03 -0.22 -12.73
CA THR A 31 3.35 -0.20 -12.11
C THR A 31 4.16 0.94 -12.74
N LEU A 32 4.53 1.92 -11.93
CA LEU A 32 5.37 3.04 -12.36
C LEU A 32 6.86 2.72 -12.18
N GLN A 33 7.21 1.94 -11.15
CA GLN A 33 8.58 1.57 -10.82
C GLN A 33 8.61 0.21 -10.12
N PHE A 34 9.58 -0.62 -10.47
CA PHE A 34 9.92 -1.84 -9.76
C PHE A 34 11.43 -2.05 -9.83
N GLU A 35 12.11 -2.02 -8.69
CA GLU A 35 13.56 -2.14 -8.62
C GLU A 35 14.01 -2.75 -7.30
N VAL A 36 15.20 -3.34 -7.29
CA VAL A 36 15.90 -3.75 -6.07
C VAL A 36 16.79 -2.60 -5.63
N ILE A 37 16.64 -2.19 -4.37
CA ILE A 37 17.44 -1.11 -3.78
C ILE A 37 17.99 -1.49 -2.41
N SER A 38 19.09 -0.84 -2.02
CA SER A 38 19.49 -0.82 -0.62
C SER A 38 18.59 0.17 0.12
N PRO A 39 17.86 -0.29 1.15
CA PRO A 39 16.90 0.57 1.84
C PRO A 39 17.59 1.62 2.71
N SER A 40 16.91 2.76 2.92
CA SER A 40 17.31 3.75 3.92
C SER A 40 17.18 3.19 5.33
N ASP A 41 17.81 3.84 6.31
CA ASP A 41 17.74 3.43 7.72
C ASP A 41 16.27 3.44 8.22
N ASP A 42 15.46 4.41 7.82
CA ASP A 42 14.02 4.46 8.14
C ASP A 42 13.27 3.23 7.60
N ILE A 43 13.52 2.83 6.36
CA ILE A 43 12.88 1.64 5.78
C ILE A 43 13.40 0.36 6.43
N ARG A 44 14.68 0.29 6.81
CA ARG A 44 15.22 -0.83 7.58
C ARG A 44 14.51 -1.00 8.92
N GLU A 45 14.32 0.11 9.64
CA GLU A 45 13.61 0.12 10.91
C GLU A 45 12.13 -0.30 10.74
N LYS A 46 11.44 0.25 9.72
CA LYS A 46 10.04 -0.08 9.42
C LYS A 46 9.83 -1.56 9.06
N LEU A 47 10.80 -2.19 8.41
CA LEU A 47 10.75 -3.59 8.01
C LEU A 47 11.41 -4.54 9.03
N GLU A 48 12.09 -4.00 10.05
CA GLU A 48 12.86 -4.78 11.05
C GLU A 48 13.88 -5.72 10.39
N ILE A 49 14.51 -5.26 9.30
CA ILE A 49 15.51 -6.03 8.56
C ILE A 49 16.93 -5.67 8.98
N ILE A 50 17.82 -6.66 8.86
CA ILE A 50 19.24 -6.53 9.21
C ILE A 50 20.02 -5.72 8.16
N GLU A 51 21.23 -5.27 8.54
CA GLU A 51 22.16 -4.65 7.59
C GLU A 51 22.46 -5.59 6.41
N ASN A 52 22.62 -4.99 5.21
CA ASN A 52 22.91 -5.65 3.94
C ASN A 52 21.76 -6.50 3.32
N GLU A 53 20.55 -6.39 3.83
CA GLU A 53 19.38 -6.92 3.12
C GLU A 53 18.80 -5.85 2.19
N ASP A 54 18.67 -6.19 0.90
CA ASP A 54 18.04 -5.33 -0.09
C ASP A 54 16.52 -5.49 -0.05
N VAL A 55 15.82 -4.52 -0.64
CA VAL A 55 14.36 -4.52 -0.75
C VAL A 55 13.94 -4.28 -2.20
N TYR A 56 12.81 -4.88 -2.58
CA TYR A 56 12.06 -4.42 -3.73
C TYR A 56 11.35 -3.12 -3.38
N LYS A 57 11.53 -2.09 -4.20
CA LYS A 57 10.75 -0.87 -4.19
C LYS A 57 9.77 -0.93 -5.36
N LEU A 58 8.49 -0.86 -5.04
CA LEU A 58 7.40 -0.93 -6.00
C LEU A 58 6.56 0.34 -5.88
N ILE A 59 6.41 1.07 -6.99
CA ILE A 59 5.50 2.23 -7.06
C ILE A 59 4.38 1.91 -8.04
N ARG A 60 3.14 2.02 -7.57
CA ARG A 60 1.93 1.78 -8.37
C ARG A 60 1.01 2.98 -8.33
N CYS A 61 0.35 3.25 -9.45
CA CYS A 61 -0.74 4.21 -9.53
C CYS A 61 -2.04 3.49 -9.82
N PHE A 62 -3.08 3.85 -9.08
CA PHE A 62 -4.42 3.28 -9.14
C PHE A 62 -5.36 4.25 -9.81
N TYR A 63 -6.18 3.74 -10.73
CA TYR A 63 -7.10 4.53 -11.54
C TYR A 63 -8.54 4.03 -11.36
N ALA A 64 -9.47 4.96 -11.35
CA ALA A 64 -10.91 4.74 -11.42
C ALA A 64 -11.43 5.50 -12.65
N ASP A 65 -12.04 4.79 -13.62
CA ASP A 65 -12.47 5.35 -14.91
C ASP A 65 -11.35 6.15 -15.60
N HIS A 66 -10.14 5.61 -15.62
CA HIS A 66 -8.92 6.20 -16.18
C HIS A 66 -8.40 7.47 -15.46
N ILE A 67 -9.01 7.83 -14.30
CA ILE A 67 -8.58 8.95 -13.47
C ILE A 67 -7.70 8.42 -12.34
N PRO A 68 -6.45 8.91 -12.15
CA PRO A 68 -5.61 8.49 -11.05
C PRO A 68 -6.23 8.94 -9.72
N TYR A 69 -6.37 8.02 -8.76
CA TYR A 69 -6.93 8.34 -7.46
C TYR A 69 -6.01 8.01 -6.27
N ALA A 70 -5.02 7.13 -6.46
CA ALA A 70 -4.05 6.78 -5.42
C ALA A 70 -2.70 6.43 -6.01
N ILE A 71 -1.64 6.72 -5.24
CA ILE A 71 -0.27 6.23 -5.45
C ILE A 71 0.07 5.34 -4.26
N GLU A 72 0.75 4.24 -4.50
CA GLU A 72 1.24 3.35 -3.46
C GLU A 72 2.72 3.05 -3.67
N ILE A 73 3.50 3.21 -2.62
CA ILE A 73 4.93 2.89 -2.56
C ILE A 73 5.09 1.76 -1.56
N SER A 74 5.47 0.57 -2.06
CA SER A 74 5.69 -0.62 -1.23
C SER A 74 7.18 -0.96 -1.18
N PHE A 75 7.64 -1.36 0.00
CA PHE A 75 8.96 -1.93 0.25
C PHE A 75 8.79 -3.36 0.76
N VAL A 76 9.45 -4.30 0.08
CA VAL A 76 9.34 -5.74 0.36
C VAL A 76 10.75 -6.33 0.49
N PRO A 77 11.10 -7.01 1.60
CA PRO A 77 12.40 -7.66 1.73
C PRO A 77 12.65 -8.65 0.58
N THR A 78 13.86 -8.67 0.00
CA THR A 78 14.17 -9.56 -1.13
C THR A 78 14.36 -11.01 -0.71
N GLY A 79 14.89 -11.26 0.49
CA GLY A 79 15.23 -12.60 0.95
C GLY A 79 14.10 -13.62 0.85
N PRO A 80 12.88 -13.32 1.31
CA PRO A 80 11.75 -14.25 1.21
C PRO A 80 11.23 -14.46 -0.22
N TYR A 81 11.58 -13.60 -1.18
CA TYR A 81 11.01 -13.55 -2.54
C TYR A 81 12.10 -13.41 -3.60
N PRO A 82 12.99 -14.37 -3.77
CA PRO A 82 14.21 -14.23 -4.59
C PRO A 82 13.94 -13.88 -6.05
N ASP A 83 12.81 -14.29 -6.61
CA ASP A 83 12.46 -14.10 -8.03
C ASP A 83 11.18 -13.30 -8.23
N LEU A 84 10.79 -12.48 -7.25
CA LEU A 84 9.60 -11.63 -7.37
C LEU A 84 9.78 -10.67 -8.57
N SER A 85 8.81 -10.65 -9.46
CA SER A 85 8.90 -9.87 -10.70
C SER A 85 7.75 -8.88 -10.88
N ALA A 86 8.03 -7.79 -11.60
CA ALA A 86 7.01 -6.82 -11.99
C ALA A 86 5.88 -7.49 -12.80
N ASN A 87 6.22 -8.42 -13.69
CA ASN A 87 5.25 -9.13 -14.51
C ASN A 87 4.25 -9.96 -13.69
N ASP A 88 4.70 -10.63 -12.62
CA ASP A 88 3.79 -11.38 -11.75
C ASP A 88 2.88 -10.44 -10.96
N ILE A 89 3.43 -9.32 -10.46
CA ILE A 89 2.67 -8.30 -9.74
C ILE A 89 1.61 -7.65 -10.64
N GLU A 90 1.93 -7.34 -11.88
CA GLU A 90 0.97 -6.78 -12.84
C GLU A 90 -0.16 -7.75 -13.18
N LYS A 91 0.15 -9.03 -13.34
CA LYS A 91 -0.84 -10.06 -13.67
C LYS A 91 -1.82 -10.37 -12.54
N GLN A 92 -1.33 -10.47 -11.32
CA GLN A 92 -2.14 -11.01 -10.20
C GLN A 92 -2.15 -10.16 -8.94
N GLY A 93 -1.33 -9.10 -8.89
CA GLY A 93 -1.17 -8.24 -7.71
C GLY A 93 -0.11 -8.74 -6.73
N LEU A 94 0.37 -7.84 -5.86
CA LEU A 94 1.50 -8.09 -4.97
C LEU A 94 1.25 -9.28 -4.03
N TYR A 95 0.13 -9.31 -3.30
CA TYR A 95 -0.13 -10.37 -2.32
C TYR A 95 -0.28 -11.77 -2.93
N LYS A 96 -0.89 -11.89 -4.11
CA LYS A 96 -0.94 -13.16 -4.81
C LYS A 96 0.44 -13.60 -5.29
N SER A 97 1.29 -12.66 -5.69
CA SER A 97 2.67 -12.95 -6.04
C SER A 97 3.49 -13.41 -4.84
N MET A 98 3.27 -12.84 -3.65
CA MET A 98 3.86 -13.30 -2.39
C MET A 98 3.41 -14.74 -2.03
N GLN A 99 2.15 -15.08 -2.29
CA GLN A 99 1.61 -16.42 -2.04
C GLN A 99 2.30 -17.51 -2.86
N MET A 100 2.91 -17.19 -4.01
CA MET A 100 3.72 -18.14 -4.79
C MET A 100 4.95 -18.65 -4.00
N TYR A 101 5.37 -17.90 -2.98
CA TYR A 101 6.46 -18.25 -2.06
C TYR A 101 5.94 -18.83 -0.72
N ASN A 102 4.67 -19.23 -0.65
CA ASN A 102 4.00 -19.70 0.56
C ASN A 102 3.95 -18.66 1.70
N ILE A 103 4.02 -17.39 1.37
CA ILE A 103 3.93 -16.29 2.33
C ILE A 103 2.56 -15.63 2.15
N ILE A 104 1.73 -15.76 3.19
CA ILE A 104 0.36 -15.27 3.20
C ILE A 104 0.27 -14.11 4.18
N PRO A 105 -0.15 -12.92 3.75
CA PRO A 105 -0.42 -11.83 4.68
C PRO A 105 -1.48 -12.23 5.71
N GLU A 106 -1.15 -12.13 7.01
CA GLU A 106 -2.03 -12.57 8.11
C GLU A 106 -2.69 -11.39 8.80
N HIS A 107 -1.92 -10.34 9.08
CA HIS A 107 -2.44 -9.11 9.68
C HIS A 107 -1.64 -7.91 9.24
N ALA A 108 -2.22 -6.72 9.37
CA ALA A 108 -1.55 -5.46 9.15
C ALA A 108 -1.96 -4.42 10.19
N SER A 109 -1.04 -3.51 10.50
CA SER A 109 -1.33 -2.27 11.20
C SER A 109 -1.33 -1.10 10.22
N GLU A 110 -2.21 -0.14 10.44
CA GLU A 110 -2.30 1.07 9.62
C GLU A 110 -2.30 2.32 10.48
N ASN A 111 -1.58 3.34 10.00
CA ASN A 111 -1.67 4.71 10.47
C ASN A 111 -2.23 5.58 9.35
N ILE A 112 -3.16 6.47 9.66
CA ILE A 112 -3.86 7.30 8.68
C ILE A 112 -3.63 8.76 9.02
N PHE A 113 -3.16 9.53 8.05
CA PHE A 113 -2.82 10.94 8.19
C PHE A 113 -3.45 11.77 7.06
N ALA A 114 -3.69 13.05 7.32
CA ALA A 114 -3.88 14.05 6.28
C ALA A 114 -2.52 14.72 6.01
N VAL A 115 -2.10 14.72 4.76
CA VAL A 115 -0.79 15.25 4.36
C VAL A 115 -0.90 16.20 3.17
N LYS A 116 0.05 17.13 3.05
CA LYS A 116 0.21 17.93 1.83
C LYS A 116 1.02 17.16 0.80
N LEU A 117 0.55 17.16 -0.44
CA LEU A 117 1.25 16.52 -1.55
C LEU A 117 2.54 17.26 -1.90
N THR A 118 3.57 16.49 -2.25
CA THR A 118 4.75 16.99 -2.94
C THR A 118 4.39 17.40 -4.38
N ASN A 119 5.31 18.12 -5.05
CA ASN A 119 5.11 18.47 -6.46
C ASN A 119 5.00 17.22 -7.34
N GLU A 120 5.80 16.20 -7.07
CA GLU A 120 5.85 14.95 -7.85
C GLU A 120 4.57 14.12 -7.67
N ASP A 121 4.14 13.90 -6.42
CA ASP A 121 2.93 13.14 -6.13
C ASP A 121 1.67 13.84 -6.67
N ALA A 122 1.62 15.16 -6.54
CA ALA A 122 0.53 15.96 -7.08
C ALA A 122 0.43 15.83 -8.61
N LEU A 123 1.58 15.85 -9.32
CA LEU A 123 1.62 15.66 -10.76
C LEU A 123 1.06 14.30 -11.18
N ILE A 124 1.47 13.22 -10.51
CA ILE A 124 0.98 11.86 -10.80
C ILE A 124 -0.53 11.74 -10.55
N LEU A 125 -1.02 12.34 -9.47
CA LEU A 125 -2.43 12.32 -9.12
C LEU A 125 -3.30 13.32 -9.90
N GLY A 126 -2.70 14.19 -10.73
CA GLY A 126 -3.44 15.24 -11.44
C GLY A 126 -4.04 16.29 -10.47
N LEU A 127 -3.34 16.56 -9.38
CA LEU A 127 -3.67 17.56 -8.35
C LEU A 127 -2.65 18.71 -8.36
N LYS A 128 -2.89 19.71 -7.55
CA LYS A 128 -1.94 20.82 -7.36
C LYS A 128 -0.95 20.50 -6.25
N PRO A 129 0.30 21.01 -6.34
CA PRO A 129 1.21 20.99 -5.21
C PRO A 129 0.58 21.57 -3.95
N GLN A 130 0.82 20.95 -2.81
CA GLN A 130 0.26 21.31 -1.50
C GLN A 130 -1.25 21.00 -1.32
N ASP A 131 -1.94 20.42 -2.32
CA ASP A 131 -3.27 19.84 -2.08
C ASP A 131 -3.19 18.76 -1.01
N ILE A 132 -4.28 18.56 -0.29
CA ILE A 132 -4.37 17.57 0.79
C ILE A 132 -4.72 16.19 0.22
N ALA A 133 -3.98 15.19 0.66
CA ALA A 133 -4.30 13.78 0.43
C ALA A 133 -4.40 13.03 1.76
N ILE A 134 -5.01 11.86 1.73
CA ILE A 134 -4.95 10.91 2.85
C ILE A 134 -3.74 10.00 2.62
N GLN A 135 -2.84 9.97 3.59
CA GLN A 135 -1.73 9.03 3.65
C GLN A 135 -2.09 7.86 4.55
N ILE A 136 -1.88 6.65 4.06
CA ILE A 136 -1.99 5.43 4.86
C ILE A 136 -0.62 4.76 4.87
N GLU A 137 -0.04 4.63 6.05
CA GLU A 137 1.13 3.79 6.26
C GLU A 137 0.67 2.42 6.76
N ARG A 138 1.10 1.37 6.09
CA ARG A 138 0.74 0.00 6.43
C ARG A 138 1.98 -0.85 6.64
N THR A 139 2.00 -1.58 7.75
CA THR A 139 2.97 -2.65 8.01
C THR A 139 2.24 -3.98 8.00
N THR A 140 2.62 -4.86 7.07
CA THR A 140 1.97 -6.16 6.86
C THR A 140 2.86 -7.27 7.39
N HIS A 141 2.26 -8.24 8.08
CA HIS A 141 2.93 -9.35 8.75
C HIS A 141 2.47 -10.71 8.22
N SER A 142 3.40 -11.66 8.24
CA SER A 142 3.17 -13.10 8.07
C SER A 142 4.12 -13.86 8.97
N ASN A 143 3.63 -14.88 9.71
CA ASN A 143 4.44 -15.68 10.64
C ASN A 143 5.32 -14.83 11.58
N ASN A 144 4.76 -13.79 12.19
CA ASN A 144 5.44 -12.84 13.07
C ASN A 144 6.62 -12.08 12.43
N ARG A 145 6.69 -12.02 11.11
CA ARG A 145 7.67 -11.22 10.37
C ARG A 145 6.96 -10.14 9.58
N ILE A 146 7.61 -9.00 9.45
CA ILE A 146 7.16 -7.93 8.56
C ILE A 146 7.54 -8.35 7.14
N ILE A 147 6.53 -8.42 6.27
CA ILE A 147 6.69 -8.83 4.87
C ILE A 147 6.55 -7.68 3.90
N GLU A 148 6.03 -6.54 4.35
CA GLU A 148 5.82 -5.35 3.55
C GLU A 148 5.63 -4.12 4.44
N TYR A 149 6.21 -3.00 4.01
CA TYR A 149 5.85 -1.66 4.46
C TYR A 149 5.38 -0.84 3.26
N THR A 150 4.23 -0.22 3.38
CA THR A 150 3.59 0.50 2.28
C THR A 150 3.11 1.87 2.72
N THR A 151 3.35 2.88 1.90
CA THR A 151 2.74 4.19 2.01
C THR A 151 1.80 4.42 0.83
N SER A 152 0.53 4.70 1.09
CA SER A 152 -0.46 5.04 0.07
C SER A 152 -0.88 6.50 0.22
N LEU A 153 -0.93 7.24 -0.89
CA LEU A 153 -1.50 8.59 -0.99
C LEU A 153 -2.79 8.51 -1.77
N ILE A 154 -3.90 8.91 -1.17
CA ILE A 154 -5.24 8.77 -1.75
C ILE A 154 -5.89 10.14 -1.82
N LYS A 155 -6.48 10.48 -2.97
CA LYS A 155 -7.32 11.68 -3.10
C LYS A 155 -8.46 11.65 -2.10
N THR A 156 -8.72 12.77 -1.44
CA THR A 156 -9.70 12.87 -0.34
C THR A 156 -11.10 12.45 -0.74
N GLU A 157 -11.51 12.70 -1.99
CA GLU A 157 -12.82 12.32 -2.52
C GLU A 157 -13.04 10.81 -2.69
N TYR A 158 -11.96 10.01 -2.71
CA TYR A 158 -12.02 8.55 -2.82
C TYR A 158 -11.88 7.83 -1.48
N PHE A 159 -11.69 8.58 -0.39
CA PHE A 159 -11.46 8.00 0.93
C PHE A 159 -12.52 8.47 1.93
N TYR A 160 -13.15 7.51 2.59
CA TYR A 160 -13.90 7.75 3.81
C TYR A 160 -13.71 6.61 4.80
N TYR A 161 -13.82 6.94 6.06
CA TYR A 161 -13.69 5.99 7.16
C TYR A 161 -15.02 5.89 7.89
N THR A 162 -15.48 4.65 8.09
CA THR A 162 -16.68 4.37 8.89
C THR A 162 -16.32 3.43 10.03
N SER A 163 -16.75 3.74 11.23
CA SER A 163 -16.61 2.92 12.42
C SER A 163 -17.94 2.90 13.18
N GLU A 164 -18.37 1.70 13.58
CA GLU A 164 -19.49 1.53 14.50
C GLU A 164 -18.92 1.31 15.89
N LEU A 165 -19.40 2.10 16.86
CA LEU A 165 -18.97 2.03 18.25
C LEU A 165 -20.19 1.63 19.09
N SER A 166 -20.05 0.55 19.88
CA SER A 166 -21.02 0.14 20.88
C SER A 166 -20.44 0.32 22.28
N SER A 167 -21.21 0.90 23.20
CA SER A 167 -20.90 0.82 24.63
C SER A 167 -21.28 -0.57 25.13
N THR A 168 -20.32 -1.30 25.66
CA THR A 168 -20.57 -2.51 26.47
C THR A 168 -20.92 -2.11 27.88
#